data_17487707785fa539a124cf14e128fd8c
#
_entry.id   17487707785fa539a124cf14e128fd8c
#
_cell.length_a   1.000
_cell.length_b   1.000
_cell.length_c   1.000
_cell.angle_alpha   90.00
_cell.angle_beta   90.00
_cell.angle_gamma   90.00
#
_symmetry.space_group_name_H-M   'P 1'
#
loop_
_entity.id
_entity.type
_entity.pdbx_description
1 polymer ?
#
loop_
_entity_poly.entity_id
_entity_poly.type
_entity_poly.pdbx_seq_one_letter_code
_entity_poly.pdbx_strand_id
1 'polypeptide(L)'
;MKINICGDFTTVGRGIEAVEQKTAISDAIIDLFKSSDINIVNLESPVVTDSNYAIKKSGPNIFTSKITIEYLQQCNVNLVTLANNHFYDFGDTFMVF
;
A
#
# COMPACT_ATOMS: atom_id res chain seq x y z
N MET A 1 0.27 7.22 -24.20
CA MET A 1 0.44 7.10 -22.74
C MET A 1 -0.04 5.73 -22.29
N LYS A 2 0.74 5.07 -21.44
CA LYS A 2 0.40 3.75 -20.91
C LYS A 2 0.16 3.86 -19.40
N ILE A 3 -1.04 3.49 -18.96
CA ILE A 3 -1.47 3.58 -17.56
C ILE A 3 -1.87 2.18 -17.08
N ASN A 4 -1.34 1.73 -15.96
CA ASN A 4 -1.74 0.50 -15.31
C ASN A 4 -2.57 0.86 -14.07
N ILE A 5 -3.77 0.33 -14.00
CA ILE A 5 -4.67 0.50 -12.87
C ILE A 5 -4.80 -0.87 -12.20
N CYS A 6 -4.25 -0.97 -10.99
CA CYS A 6 -4.21 -2.21 -10.24
C CYS A 6 -5.25 -2.20 -9.12
N GLY A 7 -5.49 -3.37 -8.56
CA GLY A 7 -6.41 -3.52 -7.43
C GLY A 7 -5.76 -3.16 -6.09
N ASP A 8 -6.24 -3.81 -5.04
CA ASP A 8 -5.80 -3.55 -3.68
C ASP A 8 -4.37 -4.02 -3.44
N PHE A 9 -3.59 -3.17 -2.79
CA PHE A 9 -2.30 -3.53 -2.22
C PHE A 9 -2.41 -3.48 -0.70
N THR A 10 -2.11 -4.60 -0.06
CA THR A 10 -2.18 -4.73 1.39
C THR A 10 -1.00 -5.54 1.90
N THR A 11 -0.57 -5.26 3.14
CA THR A 11 0.53 -5.97 3.79
C THR A 11 0.03 -6.87 4.93
N VAL A 12 -1.24 -7.22 4.93
CA VAL A 12 -1.83 -8.13 5.92
C VAL A 12 -1.13 -9.48 5.90
N GLY A 13 -0.93 -10.06 7.09
CA GLY A 13 -0.25 -11.34 7.23
C GLY A 13 1.24 -11.24 6.90
N ARG A 14 1.71 -12.02 5.93
CA ARG A 14 3.11 -12.04 5.52
C ARG A 14 3.49 -10.95 4.52
N GLY A 15 2.56 -10.10 4.15
CA GLY A 15 2.83 -9.06 3.16
C GLY A 15 3.93 -8.11 3.58
N ILE A 16 4.02 -7.76 4.86
CA ILE A 16 5.07 -6.85 5.34
C ILE A 16 6.47 -7.48 5.21
N GLU A 17 6.61 -8.78 5.46
CA GLU A 17 7.88 -9.47 5.22
C GLU A 17 8.29 -9.42 3.76
N ALA A 18 7.34 -9.64 2.85
CA ALA A 18 7.60 -9.58 1.42
C ALA A 18 8.04 -8.19 0.98
N VAL A 19 7.46 -7.13 1.56
CA VAL A 19 7.89 -5.76 1.32
C VAL A 19 9.32 -5.53 1.82
N GLU A 20 9.62 -5.96 3.03
CA GLU A 20 10.96 -5.82 3.62
C GLU A 20 12.03 -6.56 2.80
N GLN A 21 11.68 -7.72 2.26
CA GLN A 21 12.56 -8.54 1.41
C GLN A 21 12.53 -8.11 -0.07
N LYS A 22 11.69 -7.13 -0.42
CA LYS A 22 11.52 -6.63 -1.79
C LYS A 22 11.03 -7.70 -2.77
N THR A 23 10.14 -8.58 -2.30
CA THR A 23 9.59 -9.69 -3.08
C THR A 23 8.07 -9.63 -3.26
N ALA A 24 7.41 -8.59 -2.73
CA ALA A 24 5.95 -8.49 -2.75
C ALA A 24 5.39 -8.37 -4.17
N ILE A 25 6.09 -7.68 -5.06
CA ILE A 25 5.70 -7.53 -6.47
C ILE A 25 6.71 -8.27 -7.32
N SER A 26 6.23 -9.10 -8.26
CA SER A 26 7.12 -9.89 -9.12
C SER A 26 7.95 -8.99 -10.05
N ASP A 27 9.12 -9.49 -10.46
CA ASP A 27 9.99 -8.75 -11.37
C ASP A 27 9.30 -8.46 -12.72
N ALA A 28 8.47 -9.38 -13.21
CA ALA A 28 7.72 -9.17 -14.44
C ALA A 28 6.76 -7.97 -14.34
N ILE A 29 6.09 -7.80 -13.21
CA ILE A 29 5.20 -6.66 -12.97
C ILE A 29 6.01 -5.37 -12.79
N ILE A 30 7.13 -5.43 -12.08
CA ILE A 30 8.03 -4.27 -11.94
C ILE A 30 8.52 -3.81 -13.30
N ASP A 31 8.92 -4.72 -14.17
CA ASP A 31 9.35 -4.40 -15.53
C ASP A 31 8.22 -3.74 -16.34
N LEU A 32 6.99 -4.25 -16.21
CA LEU A 32 5.82 -3.63 -16.82
C LEU A 32 5.63 -2.20 -16.30
N PHE A 33 5.72 -1.99 -14.99
CA PHE A 33 5.56 -0.68 -14.38
C PHE A 33 6.63 0.30 -14.87
N LYS A 34 7.87 -0.14 -14.97
CA LYS A 34 8.98 0.70 -15.44
C LYS A 34 8.82 1.13 -16.91
N SER A 35 8.14 0.32 -17.71
CA SER A 35 7.87 0.63 -19.12
C SER A 35 6.58 1.43 -19.33
N SER A 36 5.87 1.77 -18.26
CA SER A 36 4.60 2.47 -18.30
C SER A 36 4.74 3.89 -17.73
N ASP A 37 3.81 4.78 -18.09
CA ASP A 37 3.86 6.18 -17.68
C ASP A 37 3.30 6.40 -16.27
N ILE A 38 2.19 5.74 -15.95
CA ILE A 38 1.52 5.89 -14.65
C ILE A 38 1.10 4.51 -14.16
N ASN A 39 1.41 4.21 -12.91
CA ASN A 39 1.05 2.97 -12.25
C ASN A 39 0.31 3.30 -10.95
N ILE A 40 -0.92 2.81 -10.83
CA ILE A 40 -1.86 3.16 -9.76
C ILE A 40 -2.22 1.89 -9.00
N VAL A 41 -2.14 1.95 -7.66
CA VAL A 41 -2.66 0.88 -6.79
C VAL A 41 -3.61 1.50 -5.76
N ASN A 42 -4.57 0.71 -5.26
CA ASN A 42 -5.34 1.09 -4.09
C ASN A 42 -4.57 0.64 -2.85
N LEU A 43 -4.10 1.59 -2.05
CA LEU A 43 -3.40 1.28 -0.81
C LEU A 43 -4.45 0.99 0.26
N GLU A 44 -4.76 -0.30 0.42
CA GLU A 44 -5.80 -0.73 1.35
C GLU A 44 -5.33 -0.61 2.81
N SER A 45 -4.06 -0.91 3.06
CA SER A 45 -3.47 -0.77 4.39
C SER A 45 -2.95 0.66 4.58
N PRO A 46 -3.60 1.50 5.39
CA PRO A 46 -3.12 2.86 5.61
C PRO A 46 -1.77 2.86 6.33
N VAL A 47 -0.93 3.83 6.01
CA VAL A 47 0.31 4.07 6.74
C VAL A 47 -0.02 4.87 7.98
N VAL A 48 0.21 4.32 9.16
CA VAL A 48 -0.20 4.94 10.42
C VAL A 48 1.01 5.25 11.30
N THR A 49 0.86 6.28 12.15
CA THR A 49 1.92 6.70 13.08
C THR A 49 1.87 5.90 14.38
N ASP A 50 0.69 5.39 14.77
CA ASP A 50 0.52 4.64 16.01
C ASP A 50 -0.60 3.60 15.84
N SER A 51 -0.22 2.31 15.83
CA SER A 51 -1.14 1.20 15.70
C SER A 51 -1.99 0.91 16.95
N ASN A 52 -1.75 1.64 18.06
CA ASN A 52 -2.56 1.50 19.27
C ASN A 52 -3.93 2.19 19.18
N TYR A 53 -4.17 2.98 18.14
CA TYR A 53 -5.40 3.76 17.97
C TYR A 53 -6.43 3.11 17.05
N ALA A 54 -6.46 1.76 16.98
CA ALA A 54 -7.46 1.05 16.17
C ALA A 54 -8.87 1.41 16.59
N ILE A 55 -9.73 1.74 15.61
CA ILE A 55 -11.14 2.01 15.89
C ILE A 55 -11.91 0.71 16.10
N LYS A 56 -13.02 0.79 16.85
CA LYS A 56 -13.93 -0.35 17.02
C LYS A 56 -14.82 -0.47 15.79
N LYS A 57 -14.80 -1.64 15.17
CA LYS A 57 -15.68 -1.96 14.04
C LYS A 57 -15.81 -3.47 13.90
N SER A 58 -16.78 -3.92 13.10
CA SER A 58 -16.82 -5.33 12.68
C SER A 58 -15.76 -5.58 11.60
N GLY A 59 -15.04 -6.67 11.71
CA GLY A 59 -13.95 -7.01 10.80
C GLY A 59 -12.59 -6.50 11.26
N PRO A 60 -11.51 -6.84 10.54
CA PRO A 60 -10.15 -6.54 10.95
C PRO A 60 -9.79 -5.07 10.74
N ASN A 61 -8.91 -4.56 11.60
CA ASN A 61 -8.20 -3.30 11.37
C ASN A 61 -6.85 -3.64 10.74
N ILE A 62 -6.53 -2.99 9.63
CA ILE A 62 -5.28 -3.22 8.92
C ILE A 62 -4.47 -1.94 8.81
N PHE A 63 -3.16 -2.07 8.82
CA PHE A 63 -2.24 -0.94 8.68
C PHE A 63 -0.93 -1.40 8.05
N THR A 64 -0.11 -0.45 7.66
CA THR A 64 1.23 -0.70 7.17
C THR A 64 2.20 0.38 7.65
N SER A 65 3.46 0.25 7.32
CA SER A 65 4.51 1.19 7.72
C SER A 65 5.05 1.96 6.51
N LYS A 66 5.82 3.00 6.79
CA LYS A 66 6.43 3.85 5.76
C LYS A 66 7.29 3.08 4.77
N ILE A 67 7.88 1.94 5.18
CA ILE A 67 8.71 1.12 4.28
C ILE A 67 7.92 0.64 3.06
N THR A 68 6.60 0.45 3.20
CA THR A 68 5.73 0.07 2.09
C THR A 68 5.69 1.14 1.02
N ILE A 69 5.61 2.41 1.41
CA ILE A 69 5.63 3.53 0.46
C ILE A 69 6.94 3.59 -0.29
N GLU A 70 8.05 3.44 0.42
CA GLU A 70 9.39 3.41 -0.20
C GLU A 70 9.51 2.28 -1.20
N TYR A 71 9.01 1.09 -0.86
CA TYR A 71 9.01 -0.06 -1.75
C TYR A 71 8.16 0.19 -3.00
N LEU A 72 6.95 0.72 -2.85
CA LEU A 72 6.08 1.02 -3.99
C LEU A 72 6.73 2.03 -4.93
N GLN A 73 7.39 3.05 -4.38
CA GLN A 73 8.14 4.01 -5.19
C GLN A 73 9.27 3.33 -5.97
N GLN A 74 10.01 2.42 -5.35
CA GLN A 74 11.07 1.65 -6.00
C GLN A 74 10.53 0.76 -7.13
N CYS A 75 9.29 0.28 -7.00
CA CYS A 75 8.61 -0.50 -8.02
C CYS A 75 7.96 0.35 -9.12
N ASN A 76 8.16 1.66 -9.09
CA ASN A 76 7.59 2.63 -10.03
C ASN A 76 6.06 2.77 -9.93
N VAL A 77 5.50 2.56 -8.75
CA VAL A 77 4.13 2.96 -8.44
C VAL A 77 4.13 4.46 -8.19
N ASN A 78 3.38 5.20 -8.97
CA ASN A 78 3.40 6.67 -8.98
C ASN A 78 2.26 7.28 -8.18
N LEU A 79 1.17 6.53 -8.02
CA LEU A 79 -0.05 7.06 -7.45
C LEU A 79 -0.77 5.97 -6.67
N VAL A 80 -1.27 6.32 -5.50
CA VAL A 80 -2.11 5.41 -4.71
C VAL A 80 -3.47 6.05 -4.46
N THR A 81 -4.51 5.23 -4.43
CA THR A 81 -5.83 5.65 -3.98
C THR A 81 -6.00 5.25 -2.51
N LEU A 82 -6.62 6.12 -1.73
CA LEU A 82 -6.82 5.92 -0.29
C LEU A 82 -8.30 5.83 0.11
N ALA A 83 -9.21 6.05 -0.81
CA ALA A 83 -10.64 6.03 -0.54
C ALA A 83 -11.15 4.59 -0.48
N ASN A 84 -10.91 3.93 0.65
CA ASN A 84 -11.31 2.55 0.88
C ASN A 84 -11.81 2.38 2.32
N ASN A 85 -12.37 1.20 2.63
CA ASN A 85 -12.97 0.93 3.93
C ASN A 85 -11.97 0.80 5.10
N HIS A 86 -10.67 0.77 4.81
CA HIS A 86 -9.63 0.63 5.85
C HIS A 86 -8.87 1.92 6.14
N PHE A 87 -9.13 3.01 5.39
CA PHE A 87 -8.35 4.23 5.53
C PHE A 87 -8.35 4.78 6.96
N TYR A 88 -9.48 4.69 7.65
CA TYR A 88 -9.62 5.19 9.02
C TYR A 88 -9.58 4.08 10.09
N ASP A 89 -9.05 2.91 9.79
CA ASP A 89 -8.97 1.80 10.77
C ASP A 89 -8.27 2.22 12.07
N PHE A 90 -7.39 3.20 12.02
CA PHE A 90 -6.65 3.74 13.18
C PHE A 90 -6.96 5.22 13.42
N GLY A 91 -8.17 5.66 13.06
CA GLY A 91 -8.60 7.04 13.23
C GLY A 91 -7.73 8.01 12.44
N ASP A 92 -7.33 9.13 13.07
CA ASP A 92 -6.54 10.17 12.43
C ASP A 92 -5.03 9.95 12.53
N THR A 93 -4.59 8.74 12.90
CA THR A 93 -3.15 8.44 13.04
C THR A 93 -2.46 8.10 11.71
N PHE A 94 -3.20 8.06 10.60
CA PHE A 94 -2.63 7.82 9.29
C PHE A 94 -1.60 8.90 8.94
N MET A 95 -0.55 8.49 8.21
CA MET A 95 0.47 9.41 7.72
C MET A 95 0.03 10.05 6.42
N VAL A 96 0.31 11.35 6.29
CA VAL A 96 0.17 12.08 5.03
C VAL A 96 1.53 12.12 4.35
N PHE A 97 1.57 11.72 3.08
CA PHE A 97 2.79 11.68 2.28
C PHE A 97 2.53 12.10 0.85
#